data_e8f2523cad5b7340595543bb1ab0f5a1
#
_entry.id   e8f2523cad5b7340595543bb1ab0f5a1
#
_cell.length_a   1.000
_cell.length_b   1.000
_cell.length_c   1.000
_cell.angle_alpha   90.00
_cell.angle_beta   90.00
_cell.angle_gamma   90.00
#
_symmetry.space_group_name_H-M   'P 1'
#
loop_
_entity.id
_entity.type
_entity.pdbx_description
1 polymer ?
#
loop_
_entity_poly.entity_id
_entity_poly.type
_entity_poly.pdbx_seq_one_letter_code
_entity_poly.pdbx_strand_id
1 'polypeptide(L)'
;LRRDICLTMEQMGMSPQHSHHESGHGQNEIDCHYAGPLKTADHVMMFKQIVRAIATRSGIHASFLPKPLPDQAGSGLHINLSLYMDGRNLFEGDIAPDSIPGSFMAGVLAHSRELTVFTNPLPNSYQRFGCDEAPRYVSWSRQNRSQLVRIPQVKGDNCRMELRSPDPACNP
;
A
#
# COMPACT_ATOMS: atom_id res chain seq x y z
N LEU A 1 -19.44 2.12 -10.00
CA LEU A 1 -18.84 2.49 -8.72
C LEU A 1 -17.36 2.85 -8.86
N ARG A 2 -16.42 1.91 -9.22
CA ARG A 2 -14.99 2.21 -9.36
C ARG A 2 -14.71 3.33 -10.36
N ARG A 3 -15.39 3.30 -11.53
CA ARG A 3 -15.28 4.37 -12.54
C ARG A 3 -15.60 5.74 -11.93
N ASP A 4 -16.68 5.85 -11.19
CA ASP A 4 -17.11 7.13 -10.61
C ASP A 4 -16.13 7.60 -9.52
N ILE A 5 -15.56 6.66 -8.76
CA ILE A 5 -14.49 6.94 -7.79
C ILE A 5 -13.26 7.49 -8.52
N CYS A 6 -12.75 6.82 -9.56
CA CYS A 6 -11.58 7.28 -10.30
C CYS A 6 -11.79 8.66 -10.94
N LEU A 7 -12.94 8.89 -11.59
CA LEU A 7 -13.26 10.18 -12.17
C LEU A 7 -13.34 11.30 -11.12
N THR A 8 -13.89 11.01 -9.94
CA THR A 8 -13.93 11.98 -8.85
C THR A 8 -12.53 12.26 -8.31
N MET A 9 -11.69 11.24 -8.19
CA MET A 9 -10.29 11.40 -7.80
C MET A 9 -9.54 12.32 -8.78
N GLU A 10 -9.69 12.11 -10.09
CA GLU A 10 -9.11 12.95 -11.13
C GLU A 10 -9.57 14.41 -11.02
N GLN A 11 -10.87 14.64 -10.83
CA GLN A 11 -11.44 15.97 -10.61
C GLN A 11 -10.89 16.68 -9.37
N MET A 12 -10.47 15.91 -8.36
CA MET A 12 -9.85 16.41 -7.14
C MET A 12 -8.32 16.48 -7.20
N GLY A 13 -7.72 16.28 -8.39
CA GLY A 13 -6.28 16.42 -8.62
C GLY A 13 -5.45 15.22 -8.17
N MET A 14 -6.07 14.07 -7.93
CA MET A 14 -5.39 12.79 -7.75
C MET A 14 -5.20 12.09 -9.10
N SER A 15 -4.24 11.18 -9.17
CA SER A 15 -3.89 10.49 -10.41
C SER A 15 -4.04 8.97 -10.22
N PRO A 16 -5.26 8.40 -10.31
CA PRO A 16 -5.44 6.96 -10.32
C PRO A 16 -4.78 6.35 -11.54
N GLN A 17 -4.11 5.21 -11.37
CA GLN A 17 -3.34 4.54 -12.41
C GLN A 17 -4.02 3.23 -12.85
N HIS A 18 -4.35 2.37 -11.89
CA HIS A 18 -5.02 1.11 -12.12
C HIS A 18 -6.22 0.96 -11.19
N SER A 19 -7.24 0.24 -11.66
CA SER A 19 -8.43 -0.07 -10.87
C SER A 19 -8.94 -1.46 -11.25
N HIS A 20 -8.92 -2.39 -10.30
CA HIS A 20 -9.33 -3.77 -10.54
C HIS A 20 -10.05 -4.40 -9.34
N HIS A 21 -10.66 -5.56 -9.56
CA HIS A 21 -11.15 -6.42 -8.49
C HIS A 21 -9.96 -7.15 -7.85
N GLU A 22 -10.06 -7.33 -6.53
CA GLU A 22 -9.17 -8.15 -5.75
C GLU A 22 -9.77 -9.54 -5.44
N SER A 23 -9.02 -10.38 -4.69
CA SER A 23 -9.38 -11.76 -4.42
C SER A 23 -10.59 -11.93 -3.53
N GLY A 24 -10.87 -10.98 -2.63
CA GLY A 24 -12.02 -11.02 -1.73
C GLY A 24 -13.33 -10.62 -2.42
N HIS A 25 -14.44 -11.19 -1.98
CA HIS A 25 -15.75 -10.84 -2.52
C HIS A 25 -16.07 -9.36 -2.31
N GLY A 26 -16.33 -8.64 -3.41
CA GLY A 26 -16.59 -7.20 -3.40
C GLY A 26 -15.36 -6.34 -3.11
N GLN A 27 -14.17 -6.93 -2.97
CA GLN A 27 -12.92 -6.23 -2.75
C GLN A 27 -12.45 -5.56 -4.04
N ASN A 28 -12.02 -4.32 -3.94
CA ASN A 28 -11.53 -3.53 -5.06
C ASN A 28 -10.25 -2.81 -4.66
N GLU A 29 -9.35 -2.64 -5.62
CA GLU A 29 -8.11 -1.90 -5.49
C GLU A 29 -8.06 -0.75 -6.50
N ILE A 30 -7.51 0.37 -6.07
CA ILE A 30 -7.17 1.50 -6.94
C ILE A 30 -5.75 1.94 -6.59
N ASP A 31 -4.86 1.83 -7.57
CA ASP A 31 -3.49 2.33 -7.48
C ASP A 31 -3.42 3.77 -7.94
N CYS A 32 -2.54 4.55 -7.32
CA CYS A 32 -2.28 5.92 -7.70
C CYS A 32 -0.81 6.11 -8.10
N HIS A 33 -0.57 7.05 -8.99
CA HIS A 33 0.79 7.53 -9.26
C HIS A 33 1.44 8.05 -7.98
N TYR A 34 2.74 7.82 -7.85
CA TYR A 34 3.51 8.30 -6.70
C TYR A 34 3.53 9.84 -6.63
N ALA A 35 3.65 10.35 -5.43
CA ALA A 35 3.85 11.76 -5.14
C ALA A 35 4.74 11.91 -3.90
N GLY A 36 5.02 13.13 -3.50
CA GLY A 36 5.72 13.37 -2.23
C GLY A 36 4.92 12.80 -1.04
N PRO A 37 5.60 12.39 0.05
CA PRO A 37 4.98 11.60 1.12
C PRO A 37 3.78 12.31 1.77
N LEU A 38 3.87 13.59 2.11
CA LEU A 38 2.77 14.34 2.71
C LEU A 38 1.56 14.41 1.77
N LYS A 39 1.80 14.74 0.50
CA LYS A 39 0.72 14.78 -0.51
C LYS A 39 0.06 13.41 -0.68
N THR A 40 0.84 12.33 -0.65
CA THR A 40 0.30 10.97 -0.75
C THR A 40 -0.56 10.62 0.46
N ALA A 41 -0.13 10.98 1.67
CA ALA A 41 -0.91 10.79 2.89
C ALA A 41 -2.26 11.52 2.83
N ASP A 42 -2.26 12.80 2.43
CA ASP A 42 -3.48 13.59 2.22
C ASP A 42 -4.39 12.94 1.17
N HIS A 43 -3.82 12.46 0.05
CA HIS A 43 -4.57 11.77 -0.99
C HIS A 43 -5.23 10.48 -0.49
N VAL A 44 -4.58 9.71 0.37
CA VAL A 44 -5.17 8.49 0.97
C VAL A 44 -6.35 8.86 1.86
N MET A 45 -6.28 9.94 2.64
CA MET A 45 -7.39 10.41 3.45
C MET A 45 -8.57 10.86 2.59
N MET A 46 -8.30 11.65 1.54
CA MET A 46 -9.31 12.07 0.57
C MET A 46 -9.94 10.88 -0.16
N PHE A 47 -9.13 9.93 -0.60
CA PHE A 47 -9.58 8.68 -1.24
C PHE A 47 -10.60 7.94 -0.37
N LYS A 48 -10.31 7.76 0.93
CA LYS A 48 -11.25 7.11 1.85
C LYS A 48 -12.60 7.84 1.92
N GLN A 49 -12.61 9.17 1.89
CA GLN A 49 -13.84 9.97 1.90
C GLN A 49 -14.61 9.84 0.58
N ILE A 50 -13.93 9.93 -0.55
CA ILE A 50 -14.54 9.76 -1.89
C ILE A 50 -15.22 8.39 -1.99
N VAL A 51 -14.50 7.32 -1.63
CA VAL A 51 -15.02 5.96 -1.69
C VAL A 51 -16.29 5.82 -0.84
N ARG A 52 -16.25 6.29 0.41
CA ARG A 52 -17.42 6.25 1.31
C ARG A 52 -18.60 7.04 0.75
N ALA A 53 -18.37 8.26 0.28
CA ALA A 53 -19.44 9.11 -0.25
C ALA A 53 -20.11 8.47 -1.49
N ILE A 54 -19.32 7.96 -2.44
CA ILE A 54 -19.85 7.35 -3.65
C ILE A 54 -20.53 6.01 -3.35
N ALA A 55 -19.96 5.19 -2.45
CA ALA A 55 -20.59 3.95 -2.01
C ALA A 55 -21.96 4.21 -1.36
N THR A 56 -22.04 5.16 -0.43
CA THR A 56 -23.29 5.55 0.23
C THR A 56 -24.35 6.02 -0.79
N ARG A 57 -23.95 6.85 -1.75
CA ARG A 57 -24.86 7.29 -2.84
C ARG A 57 -25.36 6.13 -3.70
N SER A 58 -24.59 5.06 -3.78
CA SER A 58 -24.94 3.85 -4.53
C SER A 58 -25.69 2.81 -3.68
N GLY A 59 -26.05 3.13 -2.44
CA GLY A 59 -26.72 2.22 -1.52
C GLY A 59 -25.83 1.07 -1.01
N ILE A 60 -24.50 1.24 -1.03
CA ILE A 60 -23.51 0.24 -0.65
C ILE A 60 -22.66 0.80 0.50
N HIS A 61 -22.23 -0.08 1.41
CA HIS A 61 -21.26 0.25 2.45
C HIS A 61 -19.85 -0.08 2.00
N ALA A 62 -18.91 0.88 2.11
CA ALA A 62 -17.50 0.67 1.88
C ALA A 62 -16.73 0.49 3.19
N SER A 63 -16.09 -0.65 3.36
CA SER A 63 -15.27 -0.98 4.52
C SER A 63 -13.77 -0.83 4.19
N PHE A 64 -13.05 -0.21 5.11
CA PHE A 64 -11.57 -0.14 5.13
C PHE A 64 -10.99 -0.97 6.28
N LEU A 65 -11.74 -1.93 6.81
CA LEU A 65 -11.21 -2.87 7.79
C LEU A 65 -10.14 -3.77 7.16
N PRO A 66 -9.05 -4.04 7.87
CA PRO A 66 -7.97 -4.92 7.38
C PRO A 66 -8.40 -6.34 7.06
N LYS A 67 -9.32 -6.91 7.85
CA LYS A 67 -9.88 -8.25 7.66
C LYS A 67 -11.40 -8.21 7.90
N PRO A 68 -12.19 -7.68 6.94
CA PRO A 68 -13.64 -7.52 7.14
C PRO A 68 -14.40 -8.85 7.15
N LEU A 69 -13.90 -9.85 6.42
CA LEU A 69 -14.49 -11.19 6.31
C LEU A 69 -13.45 -12.24 6.71
N PRO A 70 -13.73 -13.10 7.71
CA PRO A 70 -12.74 -14.07 8.22
C PRO A 70 -12.17 -15.00 7.16
N ASP A 71 -13.02 -15.48 6.26
CA ASP A 71 -12.69 -16.49 5.25
C ASP A 71 -12.32 -15.90 3.88
N GLN A 72 -12.13 -14.60 3.78
CA GLN A 72 -11.77 -13.90 2.55
C GLN A 72 -10.43 -13.18 2.69
N ALA A 73 -9.83 -12.80 1.57
CA ALA A 73 -8.61 -11.99 1.56
C ALA A 73 -8.81 -10.68 2.35
N GLY A 74 -7.78 -10.28 3.10
CA GLY A 74 -7.76 -9.02 3.82
C GLY A 74 -7.37 -7.84 2.92
N SER A 75 -7.61 -6.62 3.40
CA SER A 75 -7.25 -5.39 2.70
C SER A 75 -5.90 -4.87 3.19
N GLY A 76 -4.96 -4.66 2.26
CA GLY A 76 -3.67 -4.02 2.51
C GLY A 76 -3.68 -2.56 2.06
N LEU A 77 -2.78 -1.77 2.63
CA LEU A 77 -2.36 -0.47 2.12
C LEU A 77 -0.86 -0.56 1.86
N HIS A 78 -0.46 -1.08 0.73
CA HIS A 78 0.96 -1.24 0.43
C HIS A 78 1.61 0.11 0.17
N ILE A 79 2.66 0.44 0.93
CA ILE A 79 3.39 1.69 0.78
C ILE A 79 4.58 1.45 -0.15
N ASN A 80 4.51 2.05 -1.33
CA ASN A 80 5.60 2.05 -2.30
C ASN A 80 6.56 3.19 -2.00
N LEU A 81 7.84 2.88 -1.79
CA LEU A 81 8.88 3.81 -1.39
C LEU A 81 10.03 3.78 -2.40
N SER A 82 10.40 4.95 -2.91
CA SER A 82 11.61 5.16 -3.71
C SER A 82 12.43 6.31 -3.14
N LEU A 83 13.74 6.23 -3.34
CA LEU A 83 14.69 7.26 -2.91
C LEU A 83 15.32 7.90 -4.15
N TYR A 84 15.46 9.20 -4.12
CA TYR A 84 16.09 9.95 -5.20
C TYR A 84 17.29 10.75 -4.66
N MET A 85 18.35 10.78 -5.42
CA MET A 85 19.52 11.63 -5.20
C MET A 85 20.00 12.14 -6.56
N ASP A 86 20.17 13.44 -6.69
CA ASP A 86 20.59 14.11 -7.92
C ASP A 86 19.74 13.72 -9.16
N GLY A 87 18.42 13.59 -8.96
CA GLY A 87 17.47 13.24 -10.01
C GLY A 87 17.47 11.76 -10.43
N ARG A 88 18.23 10.89 -9.74
CA ARG A 88 18.32 9.45 -10.04
C ARG A 88 17.60 8.64 -8.96
N ASN A 89 16.80 7.66 -9.41
CA ASN A 89 16.16 6.69 -8.51
C ASN A 89 17.24 5.70 -8.01
N LEU A 90 17.47 5.67 -6.71
CA LEU A 90 18.47 4.81 -6.09
C LEU A 90 18.08 3.33 -6.02
N PHE A 91 16.80 3.01 -6.25
CA PHE A 91 16.33 1.61 -6.36
C PHE A 91 16.51 1.02 -7.76
N GLU A 92 17.03 1.80 -8.71
CA GLU A 92 17.37 1.28 -10.05
C GLU A 92 18.63 0.43 -10.01
N GLY A 93 18.56 -0.79 -10.54
CA GLY A 93 19.67 -1.74 -10.58
C GLY A 93 19.68 -2.70 -9.37
N ASP A 94 20.87 -3.20 -9.06
CA ASP A 94 21.06 -4.10 -7.93
C ASP A 94 21.20 -3.35 -6.61
N ILE A 95 20.42 -3.78 -5.63
CA ILE A 95 20.46 -3.22 -4.28
C ILE A 95 21.46 -4.02 -3.46
N ALA A 96 22.66 -3.47 -3.33
CA ALA A 96 23.68 -4.03 -2.46
C ALA A 96 23.35 -3.74 -0.97
N PRO A 97 23.72 -4.64 -0.04
CA PRO A 97 23.45 -4.45 1.39
C PRO A 97 24.01 -3.16 1.98
N ASP A 98 25.17 -2.72 1.49
CA ASP A 98 25.90 -1.53 1.93
C ASP A 98 25.51 -0.25 1.15
N SER A 99 24.60 -0.37 0.18
CA SER A 99 24.07 0.77 -0.56
C SER A 99 23.06 1.57 0.25
N ILE A 100 22.79 2.82 -0.16
CA ILE A 100 21.76 3.66 0.48
C ILE A 100 20.38 2.97 0.48
N PRO A 101 19.84 2.44 -0.65
CA PRO A 101 18.56 1.74 -0.62
C PRO A 101 18.62 0.44 0.19
N GLY A 102 19.75 -0.28 0.21
CA GLY A 102 19.93 -1.47 1.05
C GLY A 102 19.89 -1.13 2.53
N SER A 103 20.62 -0.10 2.96
CA SER A 103 20.61 0.40 4.34
C SER A 103 19.22 0.94 4.75
N PHE A 104 18.53 1.65 3.86
CA PHE A 104 17.18 2.12 4.09
C PHE A 104 16.21 0.96 4.31
N MET A 105 16.24 -0.04 3.44
CA MET A 105 15.42 -1.25 3.58
C MET A 105 15.72 -2.00 4.89
N ALA A 106 17.00 -2.13 5.24
CA ALA A 106 17.40 -2.76 6.51
C ALA A 106 16.86 -2.00 7.72
N GLY A 107 16.87 -0.66 7.69
CA GLY A 107 16.26 0.18 8.72
C GLY A 107 14.77 -0.04 8.85
N VAL A 108 14.03 -0.08 7.73
CA VAL A 108 12.58 -0.37 7.74
C VAL A 108 12.29 -1.75 8.33
N LEU A 109 13.08 -2.77 7.96
CA LEU A 109 12.93 -4.13 8.51
C LEU A 109 13.24 -4.17 10.01
N ALA A 110 14.30 -3.49 10.46
CA ALA A 110 14.70 -3.44 11.86
C ALA A 110 13.61 -2.81 12.75
N HIS A 111 12.94 -1.75 12.25
CA HIS A 111 11.90 -1.02 12.98
C HIS A 111 10.47 -1.45 12.63
N SER A 112 10.32 -2.55 11.92
CA SER A 112 9.00 -2.99 11.43
C SER A 112 7.98 -3.25 12.53
N ARG A 113 8.42 -3.73 13.70
CA ARG A 113 7.54 -3.99 14.85
C ARG A 113 7.01 -2.70 15.48
N GLU A 114 7.88 -1.71 15.65
CA GLU A 114 7.50 -0.40 16.17
C GLU A 114 6.55 0.31 15.21
N LEU A 115 6.79 0.18 13.92
CA LEU A 115 5.94 0.77 12.88
C LEU A 115 4.50 0.23 12.91
N THR A 116 4.26 -1.01 13.39
CA THR A 116 2.88 -1.56 13.45
C THR A 116 1.95 -0.75 14.35
N VAL A 117 2.47 -0.02 15.33
CA VAL A 117 1.66 0.89 16.17
C VAL A 117 0.92 1.92 15.32
N PHE A 118 1.54 2.38 14.24
CA PHE A 118 0.98 3.37 13.33
C PHE A 118 0.31 2.73 12.12
N THR A 119 0.92 1.69 11.57
CA THR A 119 0.50 1.11 10.30
C THR A 119 -0.57 0.04 10.42
N ASN A 120 -0.79 -0.50 11.63
CA ASN A 120 -1.72 -1.60 11.93
C ASN A 120 -2.43 -1.36 13.29
N PRO A 121 -3.23 -0.28 13.41
CA PRO A 121 -3.67 0.24 14.72
C PRO A 121 -4.84 -0.54 15.35
N LEU A 122 -5.46 -1.47 14.63
CA LEU A 122 -6.64 -2.19 15.11
C LEU A 122 -6.31 -3.64 15.50
N PRO A 123 -7.02 -4.23 16.48
CA PRO A 123 -6.95 -5.69 16.70
C PRO A 123 -7.26 -6.49 15.43
N ASN A 124 -8.18 -5.99 14.57
CA ASN A 124 -8.51 -6.59 13.28
C ASN A 124 -7.31 -6.58 12.29
N SER A 125 -6.37 -5.64 12.42
CA SER A 125 -5.13 -5.59 11.62
C SER A 125 -4.33 -6.88 11.75
N TYR A 126 -4.25 -7.42 12.95
CA TYR A 126 -3.46 -8.62 13.25
C TYR A 126 -4.12 -9.91 12.78
N GLN A 127 -5.43 -9.90 12.52
CA GLN A 127 -6.14 -11.02 11.88
C GLN A 127 -5.80 -11.17 10.39
N ARG A 128 -5.24 -10.12 9.78
CA ARG A 128 -4.81 -10.14 8.39
C ARG A 128 -3.46 -10.84 8.21
N PHE A 129 -2.54 -10.70 9.17
CA PHE A 129 -1.16 -11.20 9.03
C PHE A 129 -1.09 -12.72 8.85
N GLY A 130 -0.33 -13.14 7.83
CA GLY A 130 -0.15 -14.54 7.48
C GLY A 130 -1.33 -15.18 6.74
N CYS A 131 -2.35 -14.39 6.39
CA CYS A 131 -3.44 -14.83 5.52
C CYS A 131 -3.17 -14.39 4.09
N ASP A 132 -3.39 -15.29 3.13
CA ASP A 132 -3.18 -15.03 1.71
C ASP A 132 -1.76 -14.47 1.41
N GLU A 133 -1.68 -13.31 0.78
CA GLU A 133 -0.42 -12.61 0.47
C GLU A 133 0.04 -11.63 1.57
N ALA A 134 -0.66 -11.55 2.72
CA ALA A 134 -0.23 -10.67 3.80
C ALA A 134 1.00 -11.22 4.54
N PRO A 135 1.99 -10.38 4.89
CA PRO A 135 3.22 -10.84 5.51
C PRO A 135 2.98 -11.41 6.91
N ARG A 136 3.75 -12.45 7.24
CA ARG A 136 3.80 -13.04 8.58
C ARG A 136 5.15 -12.83 9.28
N TYR A 137 6.21 -12.75 8.48
CA TYR A 137 7.57 -12.67 8.96
C TYR A 137 8.24 -11.37 8.53
N VAL A 138 9.19 -10.90 9.35
CA VAL A 138 10.05 -9.77 9.00
C VAL A 138 11.11 -10.27 8.03
N SER A 139 10.87 -10.07 6.75
CA SER A 139 11.69 -10.59 5.66
C SER A 139 11.46 -9.80 4.38
N TRP A 140 12.32 -10.01 3.38
CA TRP A 140 12.17 -9.36 2.09
C TRP A 140 12.39 -10.33 0.92
N SER A 141 11.88 -9.97 -0.26
CA SER A 141 12.08 -10.73 -1.50
C SER A 141 11.88 -9.85 -2.72
N ARG A 142 12.46 -10.27 -3.84
CA ARG A 142 12.21 -9.66 -5.16
C ARG A 142 10.91 -10.15 -5.81
N GLN A 143 10.44 -11.34 -5.47
CA GLN A 143 9.30 -11.97 -6.16
C GLN A 143 8.15 -12.33 -5.22
N ASN A 144 8.45 -12.85 -4.04
CA ASN A 144 7.45 -13.37 -3.13
C ASN A 144 6.62 -12.24 -2.51
N ARG A 145 5.31 -12.26 -2.74
CA ARG A 145 4.35 -11.27 -2.25
C ARG A 145 4.00 -11.41 -0.78
N SER A 146 4.26 -12.57 -0.16
CA SER A 146 3.99 -12.78 1.27
C SER A 146 5.11 -12.27 2.19
N GLN A 147 6.13 -11.62 1.65
CA GLN A 147 7.20 -11.01 2.44
C GLN A 147 6.81 -9.59 2.90
N LEU A 148 7.40 -9.15 4.02
CA LEU A 148 7.15 -7.81 4.57
C LEU A 148 7.58 -6.71 3.61
N VAL A 149 8.73 -6.86 3.00
CA VAL A 149 9.24 -5.97 1.96
C VAL A 149 9.38 -6.74 0.65
N ARG A 150 8.79 -6.22 -0.42
CA ARG A 150 8.98 -6.70 -1.78
C ARG A 150 9.69 -5.66 -2.61
N ILE A 151 10.60 -6.10 -3.48
CA ILE A 151 11.24 -5.26 -4.49
C ILE A 151 10.76 -5.73 -5.86
N PRO A 152 9.78 -5.04 -6.47
CA PRO A 152 9.26 -5.42 -7.78
C PRO A 152 10.34 -5.33 -8.86
N GLN A 153 10.28 -6.24 -9.82
CA GLN A 153 11.14 -6.19 -11.02
C GLN A 153 10.57 -5.21 -12.04
N VAL A 154 10.89 -3.95 -11.85
CA VAL A 154 10.49 -2.84 -12.72
C VAL A 154 11.73 -2.03 -13.09
N LYS A 155 11.60 -1.07 -14.01
CA LYS A 155 12.72 -0.25 -14.50
C LYS A 155 12.44 1.24 -14.37
N GLY A 156 13.50 2.02 -14.35
CA GLY A 156 13.46 3.48 -14.32
C GLY A 156 12.77 4.02 -13.08
N ASP A 157 11.95 5.05 -13.25
CA ASP A 157 11.27 5.74 -12.15
C ASP A 157 10.29 4.88 -11.33
N ASN A 158 9.91 3.73 -11.86
CA ASN A 158 9.05 2.79 -11.15
C ASN A 158 9.79 1.88 -10.16
N CYS A 159 11.14 1.94 -10.12
CA CYS A 159 11.95 1.16 -9.18
C CYS A 159 11.68 1.60 -7.75
N ARG A 160 11.38 0.64 -6.88
CA ARG A 160 10.93 0.91 -5.51
C ARG A 160 11.03 -0.31 -4.61
N MET A 161 10.90 -0.09 -3.34
CA MET A 161 10.48 -1.14 -2.41
C MET A 161 9.00 -0.97 -2.05
N GLU A 162 8.34 -2.05 -1.74
CA GLU A 162 6.95 -2.12 -1.32
C GLU A 162 6.88 -2.66 0.10
N LEU A 163 6.45 -1.83 1.05
CA LEU A 163 6.15 -2.25 2.42
C LEU A 163 4.72 -2.77 2.48
N ARG A 164 4.55 -4.05 2.80
CA ARG A 164 3.28 -4.78 2.62
C ARG A 164 2.49 -5.00 3.90
N SER A 165 3.07 -4.71 5.08
CA SER A 165 2.36 -4.85 6.36
C SER A 165 1.25 -3.81 6.57
N PRO A 166 1.37 -2.54 6.16
CA PRO A 166 0.35 -1.53 6.44
C PRO A 166 -1.02 -1.94 5.93
N ASP A 167 -2.04 -1.46 6.61
CA ASP A 167 -3.44 -1.69 6.24
C ASP A 167 -4.24 -0.37 6.20
N PRO A 168 -5.40 -0.38 5.56
CA PRO A 168 -6.15 0.84 5.33
C PRO A 168 -6.81 1.43 6.60
N ALA A 169 -6.69 0.81 7.77
CA ALA A 169 -7.14 1.40 9.04
C ALA A 169 -6.15 2.45 9.58
N CYS A 170 -4.90 2.44 9.10
CA CYS A 170 -3.90 3.40 9.53
C CYS A 170 -4.29 4.84 9.16
N ASN A 171 -3.70 5.79 9.90
CA ASN A 171 -3.62 7.19 9.52
C ASN A 171 -2.28 7.38 8.81
N PRO A 172 -2.29 7.60 7.50
CA PRO A 172 -1.06 7.68 6.69
C PRO A 172 -0.21 8.92 6.99
#